data_5ef528f25ad1337f60d45767a6db75de
#
_entry.id   5ef528f25ad1337f60d45767a6db75de
#
_cell.length_a   1.000
_cell.length_b   1.000
_cell.length_c   1.000
_cell.angle_alpha   90.00
_cell.angle_beta   90.00
_cell.angle_gamma   90.00
#
_symmetry.space_group_name_H-M   'P 1'
#
loop_
_entity.id
_entity.type
_entity.pdbx_description
1 polymer ?
#
loop_
_entity_poly.entity_id
_entity_poly.type
_entity_poly.pdbx_seq_one_letter_code
_entity_poly.pdbx_strand_id
1 'polypeptide(L)'
;MPKVATQLKPAPRGGFVARKSLPADVREAYGKLYGDGEPQWEAWFNSGDVKLSDARARHRDWLNEVETRIANIRAERKGEGRKLTPKEARALAGEWYTWFTAKMAARNWSTDGWEEYEFHMRSELYGPAMAGGVFSGDPLDFWRRDEGMRERVRPMIADEAKSHQFLAAKRLVLDQASLNVFLDCVTQDFFAALNLLVRRADGDFGEDKYAKRFPRPGESLADPDLTPWALFEKWIAEAKPALSTVDRWRAVFLKLQADFPNTNAAALLPEQMQSWAEGLITKERSPVTVRDVWVIACRTVFAWGIGKKLISRNPFTGWRVTVPKKVTTRETKAFTEDEISTILKAALKIKVCSKTDAAKRWCPWLAAYTGARMGELTQLRGSDVFEQEGIWAIKISPEAGTVKNRKPRTVPLHQHLIKQGFVRFVKVSGKGPLFYNEANGTAEDDPTNPKRPRAVKARERVAAWVRKIGVDDPELQPNHAWRHTFKKRGDRAGLSEKMLDVICGHAPATVGRGYGEADLSDKAEALRRFPRFRFEARN
;
A
#
# COMPACT_ATOMS: atom_id res chain seq x y z
N MET A 1 -16.36 -2.37 -31.00
CA MET A 1 -16.57 -3.28 -29.84
C MET A 1 -16.39 -4.71 -30.31
N PRO A 2 -15.46 -5.50 -29.79
CA PRO A 2 -15.33 -6.90 -30.17
C PRO A 2 -16.54 -7.66 -29.62
N LYS A 3 -17.26 -8.35 -30.49
CA LYS A 3 -18.38 -9.21 -30.11
C LYS A 3 -17.86 -10.38 -29.28
N VAL A 4 -18.36 -10.40 -28.12
CA VAL A 4 -18.04 -11.16 -26.97
C VAL A 4 -18.36 -12.63 -27.02
N ALA A 5 -17.56 -13.31 -26.21
CA ALA A 5 -17.87 -14.51 -25.42
C ALA A 5 -18.79 -15.50 -26.07
N THR A 6 -18.17 -16.43 -26.51
CA THR A 6 -18.63 -17.74 -26.87
C THR A 6 -19.47 -18.31 -25.75
N GLN A 7 -20.77 -18.34 -25.99
CA GLN A 7 -21.66 -19.13 -25.17
C GLN A 7 -21.34 -20.61 -25.34
N LEU A 8 -21.25 -21.31 -24.22
CA LEU A 8 -21.12 -22.75 -24.19
C LEU A 8 -22.40 -23.37 -24.80
N LYS A 9 -22.25 -24.20 -25.82
CA LYS A 9 -23.36 -24.85 -26.52
C LYS A 9 -23.26 -26.38 -26.40
N PRO A 10 -24.37 -27.12 -26.32
CA PRO A 10 -24.33 -28.57 -26.40
C PRO A 10 -23.69 -29.04 -27.72
N ALA A 11 -22.82 -30.03 -27.65
CA ALA A 11 -22.24 -30.66 -28.85
C ALA A 11 -23.10 -31.81 -29.37
N PRO A 12 -23.15 -32.05 -30.70
CA PRO A 12 -23.98 -33.10 -31.28
C PRO A 12 -23.66 -34.53 -30.82
N ARG A 13 -22.43 -34.77 -30.36
CA ARG A 13 -21.91 -36.06 -29.88
C ARG A 13 -21.75 -36.15 -28.36
N GLY A 14 -22.47 -35.32 -27.60
CA GLY A 14 -22.34 -35.22 -26.16
C GLY A 14 -21.34 -34.15 -25.71
N GLY A 15 -21.49 -33.68 -24.46
CA GLY A 15 -20.69 -32.61 -23.90
C GLY A 15 -21.01 -31.21 -24.41
N PHE A 16 -20.07 -30.29 -24.36
CA PHE A 16 -20.26 -28.87 -24.69
C PHE A 16 -19.09 -28.33 -25.50
N VAL A 17 -19.39 -27.45 -26.45
CA VAL A 17 -18.42 -26.76 -27.29
C VAL A 17 -18.57 -25.26 -27.21
N ALA A 18 -17.45 -24.55 -27.42
CA ALA A 18 -17.44 -23.11 -27.55
C ALA A 18 -16.35 -22.68 -28.54
N ARG A 19 -16.45 -21.47 -29.07
CA ARG A 19 -15.43 -20.88 -29.94
C ARG A 19 -15.19 -19.45 -29.56
N LYS A 20 -13.97 -18.99 -29.73
CA LYS A 20 -13.57 -17.61 -29.54
C LYS A 20 -12.87 -17.10 -30.79
N SER A 21 -13.38 -16.01 -31.34
CA SER A 21 -12.76 -15.32 -32.46
C SER A 21 -11.44 -14.67 -32.04
N LEU A 22 -10.38 -14.90 -32.79
CA LEU A 22 -9.08 -14.31 -32.54
C LEU A 22 -8.96 -12.93 -33.23
N PRO A 23 -8.47 -11.90 -32.52
CA PRO A 23 -8.22 -10.60 -33.11
C PRO A 23 -7.27 -10.68 -34.29
N ALA A 24 -7.47 -9.86 -35.33
CA ALA A 24 -6.70 -9.91 -36.57
C ALA A 24 -5.19 -9.71 -36.35
N ASP A 25 -4.84 -8.89 -35.36
CA ASP A 25 -3.46 -8.58 -34.99
C ASP A 25 -2.67 -9.77 -34.42
N VAL A 26 -3.31 -10.86 -34.01
CA VAL A 26 -2.63 -12.00 -33.39
C VAL A 26 -2.74 -13.30 -34.18
N ARG A 27 -3.57 -13.39 -35.22
CA ARG A 27 -3.91 -14.64 -35.93
C ARG A 27 -2.71 -15.42 -36.45
N GLU A 28 -1.80 -14.73 -37.12
CA GLU A 28 -0.58 -15.34 -37.68
C GLU A 28 0.33 -15.88 -36.57
N ALA A 29 0.65 -15.05 -35.59
CA ALA A 29 1.50 -15.47 -34.48
C ALA A 29 0.83 -16.54 -33.61
N TYR A 30 -0.51 -16.47 -33.44
CA TYR A 30 -1.26 -17.47 -32.69
C TYR A 30 -1.21 -18.84 -33.39
N GLY A 31 -1.37 -18.89 -34.72
CA GLY A 31 -1.26 -20.11 -35.48
C GLY A 31 0.14 -20.72 -35.47
N LYS A 32 1.18 -19.88 -35.55
CA LYS A 32 2.59 -20.33 -35.45
C LYS A 32 2.96 -20.88 -34.08
N LEU A 33 2.44 -20.27 -33.00
CA LEU A 33 2.82 -20.60 -31.62
C LEU A 33 1.94 -21.68 -30.98
N TYR A 34 0.67 -21.75 -31.37
CA TYR A 34 -0.33 -22.57 -30.69
C TYR A 34 -1.23 -23.39 -31.63
N GLY A 35 -0.93 -23.39 -32.91
CA GLY A 35 -1.65 -24.11 -33.96
C GLY A 35 -0.76 -24.93 -34.86
N ASP A 36 -1.22 -25.12 -36.08
CA ASP A 36 -0.55 -25.89 -37.15
C ASP A 36 0.43 -25.09 -38.03
N GLY A 37 0.71 -23.85 -37.63
CA GLY A 37 1.59 -22.94 -38.38
C GLY A 37 0.84 -21.96 -39.27
N GLU A 38 -0.41 -22.24 -39.62
CA GLU A 38 -1.25 -21.39 -40.46
C GLU A 38 -2.03 -20.35 -39.59
N PRO A 39 -2.37 -19.17 -40.16
CA PRO A 39 -3.11 -18.16 -39.43
C PRO A 39 -4.46 -18.68 -38.90
N GLN A 40 -4.66 -18.63 -37.58
CA GLN A 40 -5.89 -19.08 -36.94
C GLN A 40 -6.90 -17.94 -36.73
N TRP A 41 -8.15 -18.18 -37.10
CA TRP A 41 -9.25 -17.21 -36.99
C TRP A 41 -10.05 -17.36 -35.71
N GLU A 42 -10.10 -18.58 -35.17
CA GLU A 42 -10.88 -18.93 -33.99
C GLU A 42 -10.14 -19.97 -33.15
N ALA A 43 -10.21 -19.82 -31.83
CA ALA A 43 -9.85 -20.88 -30.89
C ALA A 43 -11.12 -21.69 -30.54
N TRP A 44 -10.98 -23.00 -30.45
CA TRP A 44 -12.10 -23.94 -30.21
C TRP A 44 -11.92 -24.60 -28.85
N PHE A 45 -13.07 -24.80 -28.19
CA PHE A 45 -13.19 -25.51 -26.92
C PHE A 45 -14.12 -26.70 -27.07
N ASN A 46 -13.71 -27.83 -26.51
CA ASN A 46 -14.55 -29.02 -26.36
C ASN A 46 -14.40 -29.54 -24.93
N SER A 47 -15.50 -29.67 -24.21
CA SER A 47 -15.48 -30.14 -22.81
C SER A 47 -15.27 -31.65 -22.68
N GLY A 48 -15.43 -32.40 -23.76
CA GLY A 48 -15.67 -33.83 -23.67
C GLY A 48 -17.06 -34.13 -23.05
N ASP A 49 -17.35 -35.39 -22.79
CA ASP A 49 -18.61 -35.82 -22.17
C ASP A 49 -18.56 -35.62 -20.64
N VAL A 50 -18.90 -34.42 -20.21
CA VAL A 50 -18.92 -34.03 -18.79
C VAL A 50 -20.20 -33.27 -18.46
N LYS A 51 -20.55 -33.22 -17.17
CA LYS A 51 -21.69 -32.44 -16.66
C LYS A 51 -21.51 -30.95 -16.93
N LEU A 52 -22.63 -30.22 -17.05
CA LEU A 52 -22.61 -28.77 -17.36
C LEU A 52 -21.80 -27.93 -16.35
N SER A 53 -21.82 -28.30 -15.07
CA SER A 53 -21.01 -27.62 -14.04
C SER A 53 -19.53 -27.67 -14.35
N ASP A 54 -19.05 -28.84 -14.71
CA ASP A 54 -17.62 -29.10 -14.99
C ASP A 54 -17.23 -28.51 -16.36
N ALA A 55 -18.13 -28.59 -17.36
CA ALA A 55 -17.97 -27.94 -18.64
C ALA A 55 -17.82 -26.40 -18.48
N ARG A 56 -18.60 -25.77 -17.58
CA ARG A 56 -18.49 -24.33 -17.27
C ARG A 56 -17.16 -23.98 -16.62
N ALA A 57 -16.67 -24.81 -15.71
CA ALA A 57 -15.37 -24.60 -15.06
C ALA A 57 -14.23 -24.71 -16.09
N ARG A 58 -14.22 -25.79 -16.91
CA ARG A 58 -13.23 -26.00 -17.99
C ARG A 58 -13.27 -24.90 -19.04
N HIS A 59 -14.46 -24.44 -19.41
CA HIS A 59 -14.64 -23.36 -20.38
C HIS A 59 -14.06 -22.02 -19.86
N ARG A 60 -14.25 -21.72 -18.59
CA ARG A 60 -13.67 -20.52 -17.98
C ARG A 60 -12.13 -20.57 -17.96
N ASP A 61 -11.58 -21.73 -17.61
CA ASP A 61 -10.12 -21.92 -17.60
C ASP A 61 -9.54 -21.78 -19.01
N TRP A 62 -10.19 -22.39 -20.02
CA TRP A 62 -9.81 -22.25 -21.42
C TRP A 62 -9.93 -20.80 -21.94
N LEU A 63 -10.97 -20.07 -21.58
CA LEU A 63 -11.08 -18.65 -21.95
C LEU A 63 -9.91 -17.83 -21.39
N ASN A 64 -9.57 -18.03 -20.12
CA ASN A 64 -8.44 -17.37 -19.49
C ASN A 64 -7.11 -17.71 -20.18
N GLU A 65 -6.95 -18.96 -20.61
CA GLU A 65 -5.79 -19.42 -21.35
C GLU A 65 -5.67 -18.72 -22.71
N VAL A 66 -6.74 -18.69 -23.50
CA VAL A 66 -6.77 -18.02 -24.81
C VAL A 66 -6.47 -16.51 -24.67
N GLU A 67 -7.05 -15.86 -23.66
CA GLU A 67 -6.75 -14.43 -23.38
C GLU A 67 -5.28 -14.21 -23.00
N THR A 68 -4.70 -15.11 -22.22
CA THR A 68 -3.28 -15.02 -21.84
C THR A 68 -2.37 -15.22 -23.06
N ARG A 69 -2.70 -16.15 -23.97
CA ARG A 69 -1.97 -16.35 -25.24
C ARG A 69 -2.00 -15.07 -26.10
N ILE A 70 -3.19 -14.46 -26.23
CA ILE A 70 -3.35 -13.19 -26.97
C ILE A 70 -2.55 -12.06 -26.31
N ALA A 71 -2.61 -11.97 -24.99
CA ALA A 71 -1.88 -10.93 -24.23
C ALA A 71 -0.36 -11.09 -24.35
N ASN A 72 0.15 -12.32 -24.32
CA ASN A 72 1.58 -12.62 -24.51
C ASN A 72 2.06 -12.19 -25.91
N ILE A 73 1.32 -12.54 -26.98
CA ILE A 73 1.65 -12.12 -28.35
C ILE A 73 1.70 -10.58 -28.48
N ARG A 74 0.74 -9.89 -27.88
CA ARG A 74 0.67 -8.43 -27.89
C ARG A 74 1.78 -7.78 -27.08
N ALA A 75 2.09 -8.34 -25.91
CA ALA A 75 3.15 -7.88 -25.04
C ALA A 75 4.54 -8.03 -25.71
N GLU A 76 4.77 -9.14 -26.41
CA GLU A 76 5.98 -9.35 -27.20
C GLU A 76 6.15 -8.26 -28.27
N ARG A 77 5.11 -8.02 -29.07
CA ARG A 77 5.14 -7.01 -30.15
C ARG A 77 5.38 -5.59 -29.62
N LYS A 78 4.94 -5.30 -28.40
CA LYS A 78 5.12 -3.99 -27.75
C LYS A 78 6.35 -3.92 -26.85
N GLY A 79 7.03 -5.03 -26.60
CA GLY A 79 8.10 -5.12 -25.61
C GLY A 79 7.64 -4.89 -24.17
N GLU A 80 6.34 -5.07 -23.88
CA GLU A 80 5.71 -4.76 -22.56
C GLU A 80 5.61 -5.99 -21.64
N GLY A 81 5.90 -7.21 -22.10
CA GLY A 81 5.87 -8.43 -21.30
C GLY A 81 6.93 -8.40 -20.19
N ARG A 82 6.62 -9.03 -19.04
CA ARG A 82 7.58 -9.16 -17.93
C ARG A 82 8.79 -9.96 -18.39
N LYS A 83 9.97 -9.39 -18.20
CA LYS A 83 11.24 -10.07 -18.39
C LYS A 83 11.60 -10.88 -17.16
N LEU A 84 12.06 -12.11 -17.35
CA LEU A 84 12.54 -12.99 -16.30
C LEU A 84 14.04 -13.21 -16.44
N THR A 85 14.74 -13.16 -15.33
CA THR A 85 16.09 -13.73 -15.24
C THR A 85 15.99 -15.26 -15.20
N PRO A 86 17.07 -16.01 -15.51
CA PRO A 86 17.08 -17.48 -15.42
C PRO A 86 16.67 -18.00 -14.02
N LYS A 87 17.08 -17.31 -12.95
CA LYS A 87 16.70 -17.66 -11.58
C LYS A 87 15.21 -17.44 -11.31
N GLU A 88 14.63 -16.34 -11.80
CA GLU A 88 13.19 -16.07 -11.69
C GLU A 88 12.35 -17.07 -12.50
N ALA A 89 12.80 -17.44 -13.70
CA ALA A 89 12.15 -18.46 -14.50
C ALA A 89 12.18 -19.82 -13.79
N ARG A 90 13.29 -20.15 -13.12
CA ARG A 90 13.42 -21.38 -12.33
C ARG A 90 12.52 -21.38 -11.08
N ALA A 91 12.41 -20.24 -10.40
CA ALA A 91 11.47 -20.07 -9.26
C ALA A 91 10.02 -20.19 -9.71
N LEU A 92 9.67 -19.58 -10.86
CA LEU A 92 8.34 -19.67 -11.45
C LEU A 92 7.99 -21.10 -11.86
N ALA A 93 8.97 -21.86 -12.37
CA ALA A 93 8.82 -23.29 -12.66
C ALA A 93 8.56 -24.12 -11.39
N GLY A 94 9.13 -23.75 -10.25
CA GLY A 94 8.84 -24.37 -8.96
C GLY A 94 7.41 -24.10 -8.46
N GLU A 95 6.90 -22.89 -8.68
CA GLU A 95 5.49 -22.57 -8.41
C GLU A 95 4.56 -23.34 -9.36
N TRP A 96 4.94 -23.44 -10.65
CA TRP A 96 4.24 -24.26 -11.62
C TRP A 96 4.23 -25.74 -11.20
N TYR A 97 5.35 -26.31 -10.80
CA TYR A 97 5.47 -27.69 -10.36
C TYR A 97 4.45 -28.02 -9.24
N THR A 98 4.42 -27.18 -8.22
CA THR A 98 3.46 -27.31 -7.11
C THR A 98 2.01 -27.20 -7.56
N TRP A 99 1.71 -26.20 -8.41
CA TRP A 99 0.38 -26.00 -8.95
C TRP A 99 -0.06 -27.14 -9.87
N PHE A 100 0.84 -27.60 -10.76
CA PHE A 100 0.57 -28.66 -11.72
C PHE A 100 0.29 -29.98 -11.01
N THR A 101 1.15 -30.41 -10.10
CA THR A 101 0.97 -31.65 -9.35
C THR A 101 -0.31 -31.65 -8.53
N ALA A 102 -0.67 -30.55 -7.88
CA ALA A 102 -1.94 -30.41 -7.17
C ALA A 102 -3.15 -30.48 -8.11
N LYS A 103 -3.09 -29.81 -9.27
CA LYS A 103 -4.14 -29.80 -10.27
C LYS A 103 -4.37 -31.17 -10.91
N MET A 104 -3.28 -31.86 -11.23
CA MET A 104 -3.34 -33.17 -11.91
C MET A 104 -3.73 -34.31 -10.94
N ALA A 105 -3.37 -34.21 -9.65
CA ALA A 105 -3.82 -35.16 -8.63
C ALA A 105 -5.36 -35.27 -8.54
N ALA A 106 -6.07 -34.21 -8.87
CA ALA A 106 -7.55 -34.22 -8.91
C ALA A 106 -8.16 -35.12 -10.00
N ARG A 107 -7.35 -35.67 -10.93
CA ARG A 107 -7.82 -36.62 -11.96
C ARG A 107 -8.09 -38.02 -11.41
N ASN A 108 -7.54 -38.36 -10.24
CA ASN A 108 -7.69 -39.68 -9.60
C ASN A 108 -7.35 -40.86 -10.54
N TRP A 109 -6.32 -40.71 -11.36
CA TRP A 109 -5.85 -41.81 -12.20
C TRP A 109 -5.13 -42.86 -11.35
N SER A 110 -5.20 -44.15 -11.81
CA SER A 110 -4.41 -45.24 -11.22
C SER A 110 -2.92 -45.06 -11.50
N THR A 111 -2.10 -45.84 -10.81
CA THR A 111 -0.65 -45.90 -11.08
C THR A 111 -0.37 -46.21 -12.54
N ASP A 112 -0.98 -47.28 -13.07
CA ASP A 112 -0.82 -47.68 -14.50
C ASP A 112 -1.21 -46.53 -15.46
N GLY A 113 -2.30 -45.79 -15.15
CA GLY A 113 -2.74 -44.66 -15.99
C GLY A 113 -1.75 -43.50 -16.01
N TRP A 114 -1.04 -43.24 -14.90
CA TRP A 114 0.00 -42.23 -14.86
C TRP A 114 1.29 -42.71 -15.55
N GLU A 115 1.66 -43.98 -15.41
CA GLU A 115 2.82 -44.57 -16.08
C GLU A 115 2.65 -44.62 -17.59
N GLU A 116 1.46 -45.00 -18.10
CA GLU A 116 1.13 -44.98 -19.52
C GLU A 116 1.21 -43.55 -20.08
N TYR A 117 0.68 -42.58 -19.35
CA TYR A 117 0.77 -41.16 -19.75
C TYR A 117 2.21 -40.66 -19.74
N GLU A 118 3.03 -41.00 -18.75
CA GLU A 118 4.44 -40.63 -18.72
C GLU A 118 5.21 -41.25 -19.89
N PHE A 119 4.99 -42.51 -20.18
CA PHE A 119 5.61 -43.21 -21.30
C PHE A 119 5.23 -42.59 -22.66
N HIS A 120 3.94 -42.29 -22.84
CA HIS A 120 3.46 -41.60 -24.02
C HIS A 120 4.14 -40.24 -24.19
N MET A 121 4.19 -39.44 -23.15
CA MET A 121 4.84 -38.13 -23.19
C MET A 121 6.34 -38.19 -23.47
N ARG A 122 7.03 -39.20 -22.93
CA ARG A 122 8.46 -39.41 -23.25
C ARG A 122 8.64 -39.76 -24.76
N SER A 123 7.79 -40.62 -25.27
CA SER A 123 7.80 -41.01 -26.70
C SER A 123 7.56 -39.83 -27.62
N GLU A 124 6.54 -39.01 -27.30
CA GLU A 124 6.20 -37.82 -28.09
C GLU A 124 7.30 -36.73 -28.05
N LEU A 125 7.88 -36.47 -26.89
CA LEU A 125 8.86 -35.39 -26.71
C LEU A 125 10.26 -35.79 -27.22
N TYR A 126 10.68 -37.03 -26.97
CA TYR A 126 12.04 -37.45 -27.24
C TYR A 126 12.15 -38.48 -28.38
N GLY A 127 11.05 -39.00 -28.85
CA GLY A 127 10.96 -40.04 -29.86
C GLY A 127 11.01 -41.47 -29.27
N PRO A 128 10.48 -42.47 -30.02
CA PRO A 128 10.30 -43.85 -29.52
C PRO A 128 11.57 -44.53 -29.02
N ALA A 129 12.70 -44.25 -29.66
CA ALA A 129 14.00 -44.86 -29.31
C ALA A 129 14.51 -44.42 -27.93
N MET A 130 14.16 -43.18 -27.50
CA MET A 130 14.53 -42.67 -26.19
C MET A 130 13.58 -43.08 -25.09
N ALA A 131 12.31 -43.30 -25.40
CA ALA A 131 11.29 -43.78 -24.46
C ALA A 131 11.55 -45.24 -24.02
N GLY A 132 12.10 -46.07 -24.94
CA GLY A 132 12.39 -47.49 -24.71
C GLY A 132 13.72 -47.80 -24.01
N GLY A 133 14.49 -46.82 -23.56
CA GLY A 133 15.74 -47.03 -22.84
C GLY A 133 16.93 -47.49 -23.70
N VAL A 134 16.85 -47.35 -25.03
CA VAL A 134 17.90 -47.74 -25.94
C VAL A 134 19.09 -46.77 -25.95
N PHE A 135 18.92 -45.57 -25.41
CA PHE A 135 19.98 -44.57 -25.27
C PHE A 135 20.52 -44.54 -23.84
N SER A 136 21.84 -44.70 -23.68
CA SER A 136 22.52 -44.68 -22.38
C SER A 136 22.81 -43.27 -21.83
N GLY A 137 22.34 -42.21 -22.46
CA GLY A 137 22.52 -40.83 -22.03
C GLY A 137 21.24 -40.23 -21.43
N ASP A 138 21.38 -39.22 -20.54
CA ASP A 138 20.24 -38.46 -20.04
C ASP A 138 19.59 -37.70 -21.24
N PRO A 139 18.31 -37.94 -21.60
CA PRO A 139 17.60 -37.21 -22.65
C PRO A 139 17.64 -35.70 -22.46
N LEU A 140 17.77 -35.21 -21.22
CA LEU A 140 17.93 -33.79 -20.90
C LEU A 140 19.26 -33.21 -21.40
N ASP A 141 20.33 -34.02 -21.51
CA ASP A 141 21.62 -33.53 -22.05
C ASP A 141 21.55 -33.27 -23.53
N PHE A 142 20.77 -34.05 -24.28
CA PHE A 142 20.55 -33.83 -25.71
C PHE A 142 19.70 -32.57 -25.94
N TRP A 143 18.62 -32.45 -25.20
CA TRP A 143 17.71 -31.31 -25.24
C TRP A 143 18.41 -29.98 -24.86
N ARG A 144 19.35 -29.98 -23.90
CA ARG A 144 20.11 -28.78 -23.49
C ARG A 144 21.02 -28.22 -24.60
N ARG A 145 21.44 -29.04 -25.56
CA ARG A 145 22.43 -28.69 -26.60
C ARG A 145 21.83 -28.31 -27.94
N ASP A 146 20.55 -28.63 -28.18
CA ASP A 146 19.91 -28.44 -29.48
C ASP A 146 18.72 -27.45 -29.38
N GLU A 147 18.90 -26.23 -29.90
CA GLU A 147 17.87 -25.21 -29.95
C GLU A 147 16.68 -25.60 -30.85
N GLY A 148 16.94 -26.27 -32.00
CA GLY A 148 15.86 -26.71 -32.87
C GLY A 148 14.93 -27.73 -32.20
N MET A 149 15.49 -28.61 -31.35
CA MET A 149 14.73 -29.51 -30.52
C MET A 149 13.90 -28.74 -29.47
N ARG A 150 14.48 -27.73 -28.82
CA ARG A 150 13.76 -26.89 -27.87
C ARG A 150 12.58 -26.16 -28.52
N GLU A 151 12.78 -25.57 -29.69
CA GLU A 151 11.70 -24.89 -30.43
C GLU A 151 10.55 -25.84 -30.80
N ARG A 152 10.84 -27.09 -31.14
CA ARG A 152 9.81 -28.12 -31.40
C ARG A 152 9.08 -28.54 -30.15
N VAL A 153 9.76 -28.68 -29.01
CA VAL A 153 9.21 -29.22 -27.77
C VAL A 153 8.40 -28.18 -26.98
N ARG A 154 8.79 -26.89 -27.01
CA ARG A 154 8.14 -25.81 -26.27
C ARG A 154 6.62 -25.74 -26.47
N PRO A 155 6.04 -25.78 -27.68
CA PRO A 155 4.61 -25.76 -27.87
C PRO A 155 3.89 -26.97 -27.23
N MET A 156 4.49 -28.17 -27.38
CA MET A 156 3.94 -29.41 -26.82
C MET A 156 3.91 -29.34 -25.28
N ILE A 157 5.04 -28.93 -24.68
CA ILE A 157 5.11 -28.73 -23.23
C ILE A 157 4.19 -27.62 -22.74
N ALA A 158 4.04 -26.54 -23.50
CA ALA A 158 3.13 -25.45 -23.11
C ALA A 158 1.70 -25.96 -22.91
N ASP A 159 1.24 -26.89 -23.77
CA ASP A 159 -0.09 -27.46 -23.70
C ASP A 159 -0.20 -28.58 -22.67
N GLU A 160 0.70 -29.56 -22.65
CA GLU A 160 0.63 -30.69 -21.73
C GLU A 160 0.91 -30.30 -20.27
N ALA A 161 1.88 -29.45 -20.03
CA ALA A 161 2.15 -28.89 -18.70
C ALA A 161 1.15 -27.81 -18.26
N LYS A 162 0.14 -27.49 -19.08
CA LYS A 162 -0.88 -26.46 -18.79
C LYS A 162 -0.26 -25.10 -18.44
N SER A 163 0.87 -24.78 -19.07
CA SER A 163 1.70 -23.60 -18.73
C SER A 163 0.93 -22.29 -18.90
N HIS A 164 0.10 -22.17 -19.94
CA HIS A 164 -0.70 -20.96 -20.17
C HIS A 164 -1.83 -20.81 -19.13
N GLN A 165 -2.43 -21.91 -18.66
CA GLN A 165 -3.41 -21.88 -17.58
C GLN A 165 -2.77 -21.44 -16.27
N PHE A 166 -1.57 -21.91 -15.98
CA PHE A 166 -0.79 -21.48 -14.82
C PHE A 166 -0.48 -19.99 -14.88
N LEU A 167 0.05 -19.49 -16.00
CA LEU A 167 0.35 -18.06 -16.17
C LEU A 167 -0.91 -17.19 -16.07
N ALA A 168 -2.04 -17.66 -16.64
CA ALA A 168 -3.34 -16.99 -16.52
C ALA A 168 -3.83 -16.93 -15.06
N ALA A 169 -3.72 -18.03 -14.31
CA ALA A 169 -4.06 -18.06 -12.89
C ALA A 169 -3.20 -17.08 -12.06
N LYS A 170 -1.95 -16.89 -12.45
CA LYS A 170 -1.01 -15.92 -11.86
C LYS A 170 -1.21 -14.49 -12.39
N ARG A 171 -2.07 -14.28 -13.39
CA ARG A 171 -2.22 -12.98 -14.11
C ARG A 171 -0.89 -12.44 -14.62
N LEU A 172 -0.02 -13.33 -15.10
CA LEU A 172 1.32 -13.01 -15.53
C LEU A 172 1.41 -13.09 -17.05
N VAL A 173 1.89 -12.00 -17.66
CA VAL A 173 2.20 -11.89 -19.08
C VAL A 173 3.71 -11.78 -19.20
N LEU A 174 4.34 -12.70 -19.94
CA LEU A 174 5.78 -12.74 -20.18
C LEU A 174 6.10 -12.25 -21.59
N ASP A 175 7.28 -11.67 -21.79
CA ASP A 175 7.81 -11.51 -23.15
C ASP A 175 8.21 -12.90 -23.71
N GLN A 176 8.38 -13.02 -25.02
CA GLN A 176 8.62 -14.32 -25.68
C GLN A 176 9.93 -14.97 -25.21
N ALA A 177 10.98 -14.18 -25.01
CA ALA A 177 12.25 -14.69 -24.53
C ALA A 177 12.12 -15.30 -23.12
N SER A 178 11.41 -14.60 -22.23
CA SER A 178 11.15 -15.07 -20.87
C SER A 178 10.17 -16.26 -20.84
N LEU A 179 9.18 -16.29 -21.73
CA LEU A 179 8.30 -17.44 -21.90
C LEU A 179 9.08 -18.68 -22.34
N ASN A 180 9.99 -18.55 -23.30
CA ASN A 180 10.84 -19.64 -23.74
C ASN A 180 11.71 -20.17 -22.60
N VAL A 181 12.37 -19.28 -21.85
CA VAL A 181 13.20 -19.68 -20.70
C VAL A 181 12.34 -20.37 -19.61
N PHE A 182 11.14 -19.90 -19.37
CA PHE A 182 10.20 -20.53 -18.43
C PHE A 182 9.78 -21.94 -18.90
N LEU A 183 9.40 -22.08 -20.19
CA LEU A 183 9.03 -23.38 -20.77
C LEU A 183 10.21 -24.37 -20.77
N ASP A 184 11.42 -23.87 -20.99
CA ASP A 184 12.65 -24.67 -20.89
C ASP A 184 12.86 -25.21 -19.46
N CYS A 185 12.57 -24.39 -18.43
CA CYS A 185 12.57 -24.86 -17.05
C CYS A 185 11.46 -25.87 -16.77
N VAL A 186 10.24 -25.62 -17.25
CA VAL A 186 9.10 -26.53 -17.10
C VAL A 186 9.39 -27.88 -17.75
N THR A 187 9.97 -27.92 -18.95
CA THR A 187 10.33 -29.16 -19.64
C THR A 187 11.24 -30.05 -18.79
N GLN A 188 12.24 -29.45 -18.11
CA GLN A 188 13.14 -30.17 -17.24
C GLN A 188 12.45 -30.82 -16.04
N ASP A 189 11.37 -30.21 -15.55
CA ASP A 189 10.68 -30.60 -14.31
C ASP A 189 9.40 -31.40 -14.56
N PHE A 190 8.95 -31.48 -15.82
CA PHE A 190 7.68 -32.10 -16.19
C PHE A 190 7.63 -33.58 -15.81
N PHE A 191 8.66 -34.34 -16.16
CA PHE A 191 8.71 -35.77 -15.79
C PHE A 191 8.88 -36.01 -14.30
N ALA A 192 9.55 -35.14 -13.60
CA ALA A 192 9.60 -35.21 -12.13
C ALA A 192 8.22 -34.98 -11.50
N ALA A 193 7.40 -34.11 -12.11
CA ALA A 193 6.02 -33.91 -11.67
C ALA A 193 5.14 -35.13 -11.96
N LEU A 194 5.30 -35.78 -13.12
CA LEU A 194 4.60 -37.03 -13.43
C LEU A 194 5.00 -38.17 -12.50
N ASN A 195 6.29 -38.35 -12.25
CA ASN A 195 6.79 -39.35 -11.29
C ASN A 195 6.24 -39.13 -9.87
N LEU A 196 6.05 -37.89 -9.45
CA LEU A 196 5.39 -37.63 -8.16
C LEU A 196 3.92 -38.08 -8.17
N LEU A 197 3.22 -37.91 -9.30
CA LEU A 197 1.84 -38.33 -9.44
C LEU A 197 1.70 -39.86 -9.46
N VAL A 198 2.62 -40.57 -10.14
CA VAL A 198 2.73 -42.04 -10.07
C VAL A 198 2.90 -42.50 -8.61
N ARG A 199 3.89 -41.97 -7.92
CA ARG A 199 4.13 -42.32 -6.51
C ARG A 199 2.93 -42.10 -5.61
N ARG A 200 2.24 -40.97 -5.77
CA ARG A 200 1.03 -40.65 -5.01
C ARG A 200 -0.15 -41.59 -5.33
N ALA A 201 -0.30 -41.99 -6.60
CA ALA A 201 -1.28 -42.99 -7.00
C ALA A 201 -0.99 -44.36 -6.40
N ASP A 202 0.29 -44.71 -6.21
CA ASP A 202 0.77 -45.91 -5.55
C ASP A 202 0.71 -45.82 -3.99
N GLY A 203 0.22 -44.71 -3.45
CA GLY A 203 0.04 -44.53 -2.00
C GLY A 203 1.27 -43.94 -1.25
N ASP A 204 2.34 -43.55 -1.95
CA ASP A 204 3.48 -42.87 -1.34
C ASP A 204 3.22 -41.36 -1.23
N PHE A 205 2.80 -40.93 -0.04
CA PHE A 205 2.63 -39.53 0.33
C PHE A 205 3.81 -38.94 1.09
N GLY A 206 4.98 -39.58 1.01
CA GLY A 206 6.22 -39.07 1.61
C GLY A 206 6.61 -37.69 1.09
N GLU A 207 7.56 -37.06 1.80
CA GLU A 207 8.01 -35.69 1.46
C GLU A 207 8.56 -35.62 0.03
N ASP A 208 8.12 -34.63 -0.73
CA ASP A 208 8.65 -34.34 -2.06
C ASP A 208 10.00 -33.61 -1.96
N LYS A 209 11.08 -34.38 -1.98
CA LYS A 209 12.46 -33.85 -1.96
C LYS A 209 12.79 -33.04 -3.21
N TYR A 210 12.12 -33.31 -4.36
CA TYR A 210 12.36 -32.61 -5.60
C TYR A 210 11.89 -31.16 -5.53
N ALA A 211 10.78 -30.88 -4.85
CA ALA A 211 10.26 -29.53 -4.67
C ALA A 211 11.23 -28.58 -3.93
N LYS A 212 12.13 -29.14 -3.10
CA LYS A 212 13.11 -28.33 -2.32
C LYS A 212 14.22 -27.71 -3.17
N ARG A 213 14.44 -28.19 -4.40
CA ARG A 213 15.51 -27.70 -5.29
C ARG A 213 15.17 -26.38 -5.99
N PHE A 214 13.91 -25.99 -5.99
CA PHE A 214 13.53 -24.73 -6.65
C PHE A 214 13.93 -23.52 -5.80
N PRO A 215 14.43 -22.44 -6.46
CA PRO A 215 14.60 -21.18 -5.78
C PRO A 215 13.25 -20.70 -5.22
N ARG A 216 13.25 -20.14 -4.03
CA ARG A 216 12.02 -19.61 -3.46
C ARG A 216 11.52 -18.44 -4.32
N PRO A 217 10.18 -18.33 -4.58
CA PRO A 217 9.62 -17.19 -5.27
C PRO A 217 9.98 -15.90 -4.51
N GLY A 218 10.56 -14.94 -5.22
CA GLY A 218 11.01 -13.69 -4.60
C GLY A 218 12.45 -13.66 -4.10
N GLU A 219 13.23 -14.76 -4.20
CA GLU A 219 14.70 -14.72 -4.18
C GLU A 219 15.26 -14.12 -5.49
N SER A 220 14.60 -13.10 -6.00
CA SER A 220 15.07 -12.25 -7.08
C SER A 220 16.40 -11.60 -6.69
N LEU A 221 17.10 -11.03 -7.66
CA LEU A 221 18.28 -10.16 -7.54
C LEU A 221 18.07 -8.94 -6.59
N ALA A 222 17.26 -9.11 -5.57
CA ALA A 222 17.29 -8.21 -4.44
C ALA A 222 18.74 -8.23 -3.96
N ASP A 223 19.35 -7.06 -3.95
CA ASP A 223 20.57 -6.79 -3.23
C ASP A 223 20.57 -7.72 -2.00
N PRO A 224 21.52 -8.68 -1.88
CA PRO A 224 21.49 -9.64 -0.78
C PRO A 224 21.39 -8.96 0.58
N ASP A 225 21.83 -7.71 0.66
CA ASP A 225 21.82 -6.86 1.84
C ASP A 225 20.57 -5.97 1.97
N LEU A 226 19.55 -6.13 1.09
CA LEU A 226 18.32 -5.33 1.16
C LEU A 226 17.47 -5.74 2.34
N THR A 227 17.87 -5.32 3.53
CA THR A 227 17.09 -5.48 4.75
C THR A 227 15.85 -4.57 4.76
N PRO A 228 14.85 -4.82 5.63
CA PRO A 228 13.72 -3.89 5.80
C PRO A 228 14.15 -2.46 6.14
N TRP A 229 15.23 -2.30 6.91
CA TRP A 229 15.80 -1.01 7.23
C TRP A 229 16.44 -0.35 6.00
N ALA A 230 17.25 -1.07 5.25
CA ALA A 230 17.86 -0.56 4.01
C ALA A 230 16.79 -0.15 2.97
N LEU A 231 15.68 -0.90 2.87
CA LEU A 231 14.54 -0.53 2.03
C LEU A 231 13.89 0.78 2.47
N PHE A 232 13.77 1.00 3.78
CA PHE A 232 13.25 2.24 4.36
C PHE A 232 14.18 3.43 4.09
N GLU A 233 15.50 3.27 4.23
CA GLU A 233 16.48 4.31 3.92
C GLU A 233 16.43 4.73 2.44
N LYS A 234 16.39 3.75 1.54
CA LYS A 234 16.24 4.01 0.09
C LYS A 234 14.92 4.76 -0.21
N TRP A 235 13.83 4.39 0.47
CA TRP A 235 12.55 5.10 0.34
C TRP A 235 12.63 6.54 0.82
N ILE A 236 13.27 6.81 1.97
CA ILE A 236 13.48 8.18 2.49
C ILE A 236 14.26 9.02 1.49
N ALA A 237 15.37 8.49 0.97
CA ALA A 237 16.27 9.21 0.07
C ALA A 237 15.56 9.65 -1.22
N GLU A 238 14.68 8.79 -1.77
CA GLU A 238 14.01 9.08 -3.04
C GLU A 238 12.66 9.77 -2.87
N ALA A 239 11.78 9.24 -2.02
CA ALA A 239 10.41 9.76 -1.85
C ALA A 239 10.38 11.08 -1.07
N LYS A 240 11.46 11.41 -0.35
CA LYS A 240 11.60 12.64 0.47
C LYS A 240 10.35 12.94 1.29
N PRO A 241 9.88 12.00 2.11
CA PRO A 241 8.67 12.17 2.90
C PRO A 241 8.81 13.29 3.93
N ALA A 242 7.68 13.75 4.48
CA ALA A 242 7.72 14.72 5.56
C ALA A 242 8.50 14.16 6.78
N LEU A 243 9.35 15.00 7.41
CA LEU A 243 10.16 14.61 8.56
C LEU A 243 9.35 13.95 9.68
N SER A 244 8.12 14.43 9.92
CA SER A 244 7.20 13.82 10.89
C SER A 244 6.76 12.40 10.52
N THR A 245 6.76 12.05 9.25
CA THR A 245 6.48 10.68 8.78
C THR A 245 7.70 9.79 9.04
N VAL A 246 8.89 10.29 8.74
CA VAL A 246 10.15 9.59 9.02
C VAL A 246 10.28 9.31 10.52
N ASP A 247 10.15 10.34 11.38
CA ASP A 247 10.21 10.21 12.85
C ASP A 247 9.21 9.15 13.38
N ARG A 248 8.00 9.15 12.83
CA ARG A 248 6.95 8.21 13.25
C ARG A 248 7.21 6.77 12.77
N TRP A 249 7.73 6.60 11.54
CA TRP A 249 7.90 5.28 10.94
C TRP A 249 9.25 4.65 11.26
N ARG A 250 10.23 5.45 11.68
CA ARG A 250 11.54 4.96 12.10
C ARG A 250 11.46 3.85 13.13
N ALA A 251 10.64 4.04 14.17
CA ALA A 251 10.45 3.01 15.21
C ALA A 251 9.86 1.71 14.67
N VAL A 252 9.01 1.79 13.63
CA VAL A 252 8.42 0.63 12.95
C VAL A 252 9.52 -0.21 12.28
N PHE A 253 10.36 0.44 11.46
CA PHE A 253 11.41 -0.26 10.71
C PHE A 253 12.56 -0.73 11.58
N LEU A 254 12.91 0.00 12.65
CA LEU A 254 13.86 -0.49 13.65
C LEU A 254 13.36 -1.75 14.35
N LYS A 255 12.08 -1.79 14.72
CA LYS A 255 11.49 -2.99 15.34
C LYS A 255 11.42 -4.14 14.36
N LEU A 256 11.00 -3.90 13.11
CA LEU A 256 10.96 -4.93 12.06
C LEU A 256 12.36 -5.49 11.80
N GLN A 257 13.39 -4.64 11.73
CA GLN A 257 14.78 -5.07 11.58
C GLN A 257 15.29 -5.86 12.79
N ALA A 258 14.89 -5.48 13.99
CA ALA A 258 15.30 -6.19 15.21
C ALA A 258 14.65 -7.57 15.33
N ASP A 259 13.39 -7.72 14.90
CA ASP A 259 12.66 -8.97 14.95
C ASP A 259 13.04 -9.92 13.80
N PHE A 260 13.53 -9.38 12.68
CA PHE A 260 13.99 -10.12 11.51
C PHE A 260 15.42 -9.70 11.11
N PRO A 261 16.41 -9.95 11.98
CA PRO A 261 17.79 -9.59 11.72
C PRO A 261 18.31 -10.36 10.50
N ASN A 262 19.12 -9.70 9.67
CA ASN A 262 19.73 -10.29 8.47
C ASN A 262 18.75 -10.93 7.48
N THR A 263 17.46 -10.58 7.57
CA THR A 263 16.43 -11.09 6.65
C THR A 263 16.28 -10.11 5.50
N ASN A 264 16.38 -10.62 4.27
CA ASN A 264 16.11 -9.83 3.09
C ASN A 264 14.63 -9.43 3.04
N ALA A 265 14.34 -8.17 2.72
CA ALA A 265 12.96 -7.65 2.64
C ALA A 265 12.09 -8.45 1.64
N ALA A 266 12.69 -8.98 0.57
CA ALA A 266 11.99 -9.81 -0.41
C ALA A 266 11.63 -11.21 0.11
N ALA A 267 12.30 -11.69 1.16
CA ALA A 267 12.08 -13.02 1.73
C ALA A 267 10.96 -13.06 2.79
N LEU A 268 10.49 -11.90 3.27
CA LEU A 268 9.42 -11.82 4.26
C LEU A 268 8.10 -12.39 3.70
N LEU A 269 7.43 -13.24 4.49
CA LEU A 269 6.18 -13.91 4.10
C LEU A 269 4.95 -13.20 4.70
N PRO A 270 3.80 -13.18 3.98
CA PRO A 270 2.56 -12.55 4.48
C PRO A 270 2.12 -13.10 5.85
N GLU A 271 2.20 -14.41 6.05
CA GLU A 271 1.78 -15.08 7.29
C GLU A 271 2.67 -14.67 8.47
N GLN A 272 3.98 -14.52 8.23
CA GLN A 272 4.92 -14.05 9.24
C GLN A 272 4.62 -12.59 9.61
N MET A 273 4.32 -11.74 8.62
CA MET A 273 4.03 -10.32 8.84
C MET A 273 2.68 -10.10 9.51
N GLN A 274 1.70 -10.95 9.23
CA GLN A 274 0.44 -10.94 9.96
C GLN A 274 0.64 -11.29 11.44
N SER A 275 1.31 -12.41 11.72
CA SER A 275 1.60 -12.84 13.09
C SER A 275 2.45 -11.81 13.84
N TRP A 276 3.45 -11.23 13.17
CA TRP A 276 4.24 -10.13 13.74
C TRP A 276 3.38 -8.93 14.11
N ALA A 277 2.50 -8.48 13.20
CA ALA A 277 1.63 -7.33 13.46
C ALA A 277 0.65 -7.60 14.62
N GLU A 278 0.09 -8.80 14.72
CA GLU A 278 -0.77 -9.22 15.82
C GLU A 278 -0.01 -9.25 17.16
N GLY A 279 1.23 -9.72 17.14
CA GLY A 279 2.12 -9.72 18.32
C GLY A 279 2.56 -8.33 18.79
N LEU A 280 2.43 -7.31 17.95
CA LEU A 280 2.69 -5.92 18.35
C LEU A 280 1.59 -5.30 19.23
N ILE A 281 0.42 -5.92 19.32
CA ILE A 281 -0.71 -5.40 20.10
C ILE A 281 -0.43 -5.64 21.58
N THR A 282 -0.34 -4.55 22.36
CA THR A 282 -0.11 -4.57 23.81
C THR A 282 -1.05 -3.59 24.51
N LYS A 283 -0.97 -3.51 25.83
CA LYS A 283 -1.71 -2.49 26.59
C LYS A 283 -1.32 -1.06 26.19
N GLU A 284 -0.05 -0.84 25.82
CA GLU A 284 0.52 0.44 25.41
C GLU A 284 0.34 0.72 23.91
N ARG A 285 0.13 -0.32 23.11
CA ARG A 285 -0.02 -0.23 21.65
C ARG A 285 -1.32 -0.84 21.18
N SER A 286 -2.30 0.04 20.96
CA SER A 286 -3.64 -0.38 20.56
C SER A 286 -3.68 -1.02 19.15
N PRO A 287 -4.67 -1.90 18.86
CA PRO A 287 -4.89 -2.47 17.52
C PRO A 287 -5.03 -1.40 16.42
N VAL A 288 -5.65 -0.25 16.75
CA VAL A 288 -5.75 0.90 15.84
C VAL A 288 -4.37 1.45 15.49
N THR A 289 -3.48 1.59 16.48
CA THR A 289 -2.11 2.06 16.26
C THR A 289 -1.33 1.09 15.38
N VAL A 290 -1.47 -0.22 15.61
CA VAL A 290 -0.80 -1.24 14.78
C VAL A 290 -1.32 -1.15 13.34
N ARG A 291 -2.62 -1.12 13.14
CA ARG A 291 -3.23 -1.03 11.80
C ARG A 291 -2.83 0.25 11.06
N ASP A 292 -3.04 1.43 11.70
CA ASP A 292 -3.00 2.74 11.03
C ASP A 292 -1.60 3.38 11.00
N VAL A 293 -0.65 2.85 11.76
CA VAL A 293 0.72 3.33 11.78
C VAL A 293 1.69 2.26 11.30
N TRP A 294 1.72 1.11 11.98
CA TRP A 294 2.74 0.08 11.76
C TRP A 294 2.56 -0.63 10.43
N VAL A 295 1.37 -1.17 10.20
CA VAL A 295 1.06 -1.88 8.94
C VAL A 295 1.04 -0.92 7.76
N ILE A 296 0.51 0.31 7.92
CA ILE A 296 0.50 1.32 6.85
C ILE A 296 1.93 1.74 6.48
N ALA A 297 2.83 1.94 7.46
CA ALA A 297 4.23 2.28 7.19
C ALA A 297 4.91 1.20 6.34
N CYS A 298 4.85 -0.06 6.78
CA CYS A 298 5.41 -1.18 6.05
C CYS A 298 4.77 -1.34 4.67
N ARG A 299 3.44 -1.33 4.60
CA ARG A 299 2.71 -1.44 3.32
C ARG A 299 3.13 -0.39 2.30
N THR A 300 3.31 0.85 2.74
CA THR A 300 3.70 1.96 1.87
C THR A 300 5.12 1.80 1.33
N VAL A 301 6.09 1.50 2.20
CA VAL A 301 7.49 1.37 1.81
C VAL A 301 7.71 0.13 0.93
N PHE A 302 7.07 -0.99 1.26
CA PHE A 302 7.15 -2.20 0.43
C PHE A 302 6.43 -2.03 -0.91
N ALA A 303 5.32 -1.29 -0.98
CA ALA A 303 4.67 -0.96 -2.25
C ALA A 303 5.56 -0.09 -3.15
N TRP A 304 6.29 0.87 -2.56
CA TRP A 304 7.31 1.64 -3.27
C TRP A 304 8.43 0.73 -3.78
N GLY A 305 8.91 -0.21 -2.95
CA GLY A 305 9.94 -1.19 -3.32
C GLY A 305 9.55 -2.06 -4.53
N ILE A 306 8.26 -2.45 -4.63
CA ILE A 306 7.72 -3.13 -5.83
C ILE A 306 7.79 -2.19 -7.04
N GLY A 307 7.31 -0.94 -6.90
CA GLY A 307 7.35 0.04 -7.99
C GLY A 307 8.76 0.31 -8.51
N LYS A 308 9.78 0.13 -7.67
CA LYS A 308 11.21 0.24 -8.02
C LYS A 308 11.85 -1.10 -8.44
N LYS A 309 11.08 -2.17 -8.50
CA LYS A 309 11.56 -3.52 -8.84
C LYS A 309 12.64 -4.05 -7.89
N LEU A 310 12.71 -3.53 -6.66
CA LEU A 310 13.63 -3.98 -5.62
C LEU A 310 13.15 -5.27 -4.96
N ILE A 311 11.84 -5.46 -4.89
CA ILE A 311 11.17 -6.65 -4.35
C ILE A 311 9.99 -7.01 -5.28
N SER A 312 9.60 -8.28 -5.29
CA SER A 312 8.55 -8.79 -6.18
C SER A 312 7.15 -8.78 -5.56
N ARG A 313 7.04 -8.76 -4.23
CA ARG A 313 5.76 -8.81 -3.51
C ARG A 313 5.78 -7.92 -2.26
N ASN A 314 4.58 -7.55 -1.81
CA ASN A 314 4.40 -6.83 -0.56
C ASN A 314 3.78 -7.77 0.49
N PRO A 315 4.54 -8.20 1.52
CA PRO A 315 4.05 -9.15 2.51
C PRO A 315 3.01 -8.55 3.47
N PHE A 316 2.74 -7.25 3.39
CA PHE A 316 1.74 -6.55 4.19
C PHE A 316 0.38 -6.37 3.48
N THR A 317 0.14 -7.11 2.38
CA THR A 317 -1.13 -7.10 1.63
C THR A 317 -1.86 -8.43 1.79
N GLY A 318 -3.18 -8.43 1.51
CA GLY A 318 -4.00 -9.64 1.58
C GLY A 318 -4.62 -9.93 2.95
N TRP A 319 -4.17 -9.28 4.02
CA TRP A 319 -4.66 -9.45 5.38
C TRP A 319 -4.88 -8.12 6.10
N ARG A 320 -5.56 -8.14 7.24
CA ARG A 320 -5.90 -6.94 8.02
C ARG A 320 -5.82 -7.21 9.52
N VAL A 321 -5.36 -6.22 10.27
CA VAL A 321 -5.46 -6.24 11.75
C VAL A 321 -6.90 -5.99 12.16
N THR A 322 -7.46 -6.89 12.95
CA THR A 322 -8.80 -6.74 13.51
C THR A 322 -8.79 -5.68 14.61
N VAL A 323 -9.67 -4.70 14.49
CA VAL A 323 -9.83 -3.64 15.48
C VAL A 323 -11.20 -3.75 16.11
N PRO A 324 -11.29 -4.03 17.42
CA PRO A 324 -12.57 -4.02 18.13
C PRO A 324 -13.26 -2.66 18.01
N LYS A 325 -14.58 -2.66 17.94
CA LYS A 325 -15.35 -1.41 18.00
C LYS A 325 -15.09 -0.73 19.35
N LYS A 326 -14.58 0.51 19.29
CA LYS A 326 -14.39 1.30 20.51
C LYS A 326 -15.75 1.79 21.01
N VAL A 327 -16.09 1.46 22.23
CA VAL A 327 -17.20 2.12 22.93
C VAL A 327 -16.71 3.51 23.34
N THR A 328 -17.40 4.56 22.91
CA THR A 328 -17.11 5.94 23.28
C THR A 328 -18.16 6.39 24.29
N THR A 329 -17.70 6.96 25.39
CA THR A 329 -18.57 7.54 26.43
C THR A 329 -18.78 9.03 26.22
N ARG A 330 -17.90 9.66 25.40
CA ARG A 330 -17.97 11.08 25.10
C ARG A 330 -18.81 11.36 23.85
N GLU A 331 -19.86 12.17 23.98
CA GLU A 331 -20.77 12.53 22.88
C GLU A 331 -20.11 13.44 21.82
N THR A 332 -19.13 14.25 22.21
CA THR A 332 -18.52 15.26 21.34
C THR A 332 -17.01 15.29 21.45
N LYS A 333 -16.32 15.51 20.33
CA LYS A 333 -14.87 15.77 20.29
C LYS A 333 -14.50 17.22 20.62
N ALA A 334 -15.49 18.11 20.81
CA ALA A 334 -15.30 19.49 21.25
C ALA A 334 -15.13 19.53 22.77
N PHE A 335 -14.52 20.59 23.27
CA PHE A 335 -14.52 20.89 24.69
C PHE A 335 -15.95 21.22 25.19
N THR A 336 -16.25 20.85 26.40
CA THR A 336 -17.42 21.34 27.14
C THR A 336 -17.20 22.79 27.62
N GLU A 337 -18.26 23.49 28.04
CA GLU A 337 -18.11 24.87 28.53
C GLU A 337 -17.25 24.94 29.79
N ASP A 338 -17.35 23.94 30.70
CA ASP A 338 -16.50 23.84 31.88
C ASP A 338 -15.02 23.63 31.55
N GLU A 339 -14.74 22.73 30.59
CA GLU A 339 -13.37 22.51 30.09
C GLU A 339 -12.79 23.77 29.41
N ILE A 340 -13.60 24.46 28.60
CA ILE A 340 -13.23 25.75 27.98
C ILE A 340 -12.90 26.77 29.07
N SER A 341 -13.79 26.91 30.05
CA SER A 341 -13.61 27.85 31.17
C SER A 341 -12.35 27.55 31.97
N THR A 342 -12.13 26.28 32.31
CA THR A 342 -10.93 25.82 33.02
C THR A 342 -9.66 26.18 32.27
N ILE A 343 -9.56 25.83 30.99
CA ILE A 343 -8.35 26.07 30.17
C ILE A 343 -8.09 27.56 29.98
N LEU A 344 -9.13 28.32 29.59
CA LEU A 344 -8.96 29.72 29.23
C LEU A 344 -8.73 30.61 30.46
N LYS A 345 -9.39 30.33 31.59
CA LYS A 345 -9.12 31.00 32.88
C LYS A 345 -7.71 30.72 33.38
N ALA A 346 -7.28 29.44 33.33
CA ALA A 346 -5.92 29.08 33.70
C ALA A 346 -4.86 29.76 32.79
N ALA A 347 -5.12 29.83 31.47
CA ALA A 347 -4.25 30.53 30.54
C ALA A 347 -4.15 32.03 30.85
N LEU A 348 -5.25 32.70 31.25
CA LEU A 348 -5.22 34.12 31.63
C LEU A 348 -4.33 34.41 32.82
N LYS A 349 -4.24 33.48 33.78
CA LYS A 349 -3.44 33.62 35.00
C LYS A 349 -1.94 33.45 34.76
N ILE A 350 -1.52 32.97 33.59
CA ILE A 350 -0.10 32.72 33.31
C ILE A 350 0.64 34.06 33.13
N LYS A 351 1.63 34.31 34.01
CA LYS A 351 2.65 35.35 33.79
C LYS A 351 3.68 34.84 32.78
N VAL A 352 3.82 35.55 31.68
CA VAL A 352 4.71 35.13 30.58
C VAL A 352 6.17 35.46 30.94
N CYS A 353 6.92 34.49 31.45
CA CYS A 353 8.34 34.58 31.76
C CYS A 353 9.21 33.78 30.79
N SER A 354 8.63 32.91 29.98
CA SER A 354 9.32 32.05 29.01
C SER A 354 8.48 31.86 27.74
N LYS A 355 9.14 31.39 26.67
CA LYS A 355 8.42 30.99 25.45
C LYS A 355 7.42 29.85 25.69
N THR A 356 7.67 28.99 26.67
CA THR A 356 6.72 27.92 27.08
C THR A 356 5.49 28.52 27.78
N ASP A 357 5.67 29.51 28.63
CA ASP A 357 4.56 30.21 29.28
C ASP A 357 3.75 31.01 28.24
N ALA A 358 4.43 31.64 27.30
CA ALA A 358 3.78 32.30 26.17
C ALA A 358 2.91 31.34 25.37
N ALA A 359 3.40 30.11 25.10
CA ALA A 359 2.60 29.08 24.42
C ALA A 359 1.34 28.69 25.21
N LYS A 360 1.47 28.43 26.51
CA LYS A 360 0.34 28.10 27.40
C LYS A 360 -0.65 29.27 27.52
N ARG A 361 -0.14 30.52 27.55
CA ARG A 361 -0.96 31.72 27.68
C ARG A 361 -1.77 32.02 26.41
N TRP A 362 -1.16 31.91 25.23
CA TRP A 362 -1.74 32.42 24.00
C TRP A 362 -2.29 31.36 23.06
N CYS A 363 -1.65 30.17 22.94
CA CYS A 363 -2.09 29.17 21.97
C CYS A 363 -3.51 28.65 22.20
N PRO A 364 -3.99 28.39 23.44
CA PRO A 364 -5.39 28.02 23.66
C PRO A 364 -6.38 29.10 23.23
N TRP A 365 -6.08 30.36 23.50
CA TRP A 365 -6.90 31.49 23.10
C TRP A 365 -6.93 31.71 21.58
N LEU A 366 -5.78 31.59 20.92
CA LEU A 366 -5.71 31.63 19.45
C LEU A 366 -6.51 30.47 18.84
N ALA A 367 -6.34 29.26 19.37
CA ALA A 367 -7.06 28.09 18.90
C ALA A 367 -8.58 28.22 19.08
N ALA A 368 -9.03 28.80 20.21
CA ALA A 368 -10.43 29.02 20.51
C ALA A 368 -11.11 29.98 19.51
N TYR A 369 -10.39 30.98 19.00
CA TYR A 369 -10.92 31.97 18.07
C TYR A 369 -10.60 31.72 16.59
N THR A 370 -9.75 30.76 16.27
CA THR A 370 -9.37 30.50 14.86
C THR A 370 -9.66 29.08 14.41
N GLY A 371 -9.83 28.14 15.35
CA GLY A 371 -9.90 26.72 15.03
C GLY A 371 -8.65 26.18 14.33
N ALA A 372 -7.56 26.96 14.28
CA ALA A 372 -6.29 26.52 13.69
C ALA A 372 -5.71 25.33 14.45
N ARG A 373 -4.92 24.50 13.75
CA ARG A 373 -4.25 23.37 14.41
C ARG A 373 -3.22 23.90 15.41
N MET A 374 -3.16 23.27 16.58
CA MET A 374 -2.20 23.72 17.62
C MET A 374 -0.76 23.77 17.10
N GLY A 375 -0.37 22.84 16.21
CA GLY A 375 0.95 22.88 15.59
C GLY A 375 1.18 24.09 14.67
N GLU A 376 0.13 24.56 14.00
CA GLU A 376 0.19 25.77 13.16
C GLU A 376 0.32 27.04 14.03
N LEU A 377 -0.27 27.04 15.21
CA LEU A 377 -0.17 28.15 16.15
C LEU A 377 1.18 28.19 16.87
N THR A 378 1.67 27.03 17.32
CA THR A 378 2.95 26.97 18.05
C THR A 378 4.17 27.29 17.18
N GLN A 379 4.06 27.25 15.84
CA GLN A 379 5.13 27.64 14.92
C GLN A 379 5.12 29.13 14.53
N LEU A 380 4.10 29.92 14.96
CA LEU A 380 4.00 31.33 14.60
C LEU A 380 5.23 32.13 15.04
N ARG A 381 5.66 33.01 14.16
CA ARG A 381 6.69 34.01 14.36
C ARG A 381 6.04 35.37 14.56
N GLY A 382 6.72 36.32 15.18
CA GLY A 382 6.22 37.69 15.27
C GLY A 382 6.01 38.34 13.89
N SER A 383 6.83 37.97 12.89
CA SER A 383 6.66 38.40 11.50
C SER A 383 5.40 37.86 10.82
N ASP A 384 4.77 36.83 11.37
CA ASP A 384 3.53 36.25 10.83
C ASP A 384 2.27 36.97 11.35
N VAL A 385 2.42 37.95 12.26
CA VAL A 385 1.35 38.78 12.80
C VAL A 385 1.47 40.18 12.27
N PHE A 386 0.47 40.65 11.55
CA PHE A 386 0.51 41.91 10.83
C PHE A 386 -0.86 42.60 10.82
N GLU A 387 -0.86 43.85 10.43
CA GLU A 387 -2.07 44.65 10.22
C GLU A 387 -2.19 44.97 8.73
N GLN A 388 -3.40 44.78 8.18
CA GLN A 388 -3.74 45.12 6.82
C GLN A 388 -5.14 45.75 6.84
N GLU A 389 -5.27 46.96 6.29
CA GLU A 389 -6.55 47.69 6.22
C GLU A 389 -7.26 47.81 7.58
N GLY A 390 -6.49 48.06 8.66
CA GLY A 390 -7.02 48.15 10.01
C GLY A 390 -7.43 46.80 10.64
N ILE A 391 -7.16 45.70 9.98
CA ILE A 391 -7.46 44.36 10.45
C ILE A 391 -6.16 43.65 10.88
N TRP A 392 -6.03 43.38 12.18
CA TRP A 392 -4.95 42.52 12.68
C TRP A 392 -5.19 41.07 12.30
N ALA A 393 -4.18 40.40 11.75
CA ALA A 393 -4.27 39.04 11.24
C ALA A 393 -2.99 38.24 11.54
N ILE A 394 -3.12 36.89 11.45
CA ILE A 394 -2.01 35.96 11.46
C ILE A 394 -1.90 35.26 10.08
N LYS A 395 -0.70 35.16 9.55
CA LYS A 395 -0.37 34.36 8.37
C LYS A 395 0.09 32.97 8.82
N ILE A 396 -0.66 31.97 8.50
CA ILE A 396 -0.29 30.56 8.72
C ILE A 396 0.28 30.04 7.41
N SER A 397 1.59 29.85 7.34
CA SER A 397 2.29 29.48 6.09
C SER A 397 3.23 28.29 6.28
N PRO A 398 3.54 27.54 5.19
CA PRO A 398 4.55 26.48 5.21
C PRO A 398 5.95 26.95 5.55
N GLU A 399 6.25 28.24 5.35
CA GLU A 399 7.56 28.86 5.65
C GLU A 399 7.91 28.85 7.14
N ALA A 400 6.88 28.89 8.01
CA ALA A 400 7.07 28.85 9.46
C ALA A 400 7.16 27.41 9.99
N GLY A 401 6.82 26.41 9.16
CA GLY A 401 6.85 24.99 9.54
C GLY A 401 5.81 24.15 8.78
N THR A 402 5.45 22.99 9.31
CA THR A 402 4.57 22.04 8.61
C THR A 402 3.11 22.49 8.60
N VAL A 403 2.56 22.77 7.42
CA VAL A 403 1.12 22.99 7.18
C VAL A 403 0.58 21.80 6.39
N LYS A 404 -0.44 21.11 6.91
CA LYS A 404 -0.96 19.86 6.34
C LYS A 404 -1.34 19.97 4.86
N ASN A 405 -1.89 21.11 4.44
CA ASN A 405 -2.36 21.34 3.05
C ASN A 405 -1.31 22.07 2.18
N ARG A 406 -0.12 22.35 2.72
CA ARG A 406 0.97 23.10 2.03
C ARG A 406 0.56 24.45 1.41
N LYS A 407 -0.64 24.96 1.74
CA LYS A 407 -1.14 26.27 1.26
C LYS A 407 -1.13 27.27 2.40
N PRO A 408 -0.64 28.51 2.21
CA PRO A 408 -0.73 29.57 3.18
C PRO A 408 -2.18 30.04 3.33
N ARG A 409 -2.52 30.59 4.50
CA ARG A 409 -3.78 31.26 4.74
C ARG A 409 -3.62 32.38 5.75
N THR A 410 -4.43 33.43 5.58
CA THR A 410 -4.52 34.54 6.53
C THR A 410 -5.81 34.41 7.35
N VAL A 411 -5.67 34.57 8.66
CA VAL A 411 -6.78 34.49 9.63
C VAL A 411 -6.79 35.75 10.45
N PRO A 412 -7.90 36.53 10.48
CA PRO A 412 -7.98 37.74 11.26
C PRO A 412 -8.02 37.42 12.77
N LEU A 413 -7.52 38.34 13.58
CA LEU A 413 -7.58 38.23 15.04
C LEU A 413 -8.91 38.74 15.56
N HIS A 414 -9.57 37.94 16.39
CA HIS A 414 -10.75 38.38 17.09
C HIS A 414 -10.45 39.53 18.05
N GLN A 415 -11.30 40.54 18.14
CA GLN A 415 -11.11 41.74 18.98
C GLN A 415 -10.81 41.45 20.46
N HIS A 416 -11.31 40.34 20.96
CA HIS A 416 -11.00 39.91 22.33
C HIS A 416 -9.52 39.57 22.53
N LEU A 417 -8.85 38.96 21.53
CA LEU A 417 -7.41 38.69 21.59
C LEU A 417 -6.59 39.99 21.61
N ILE A 418 -7.00 40.95 20.78
CA ILE A 418 -6.34 42.27 20.71
C ILE A 418 -6.48 43.00 22.06
N LYS A 419 -7.69 43.03 22.63
CA LYS A 419 -7.97 43.63 23.96
C LYS A 419 -7.24 42.93 25.10
N GLN A 420 -6.98 41.62 25.02
CA GLN A 420 -6.14 40.88 25.97
C GLN A 420 -4.64 41.19 25.85
N GLY A 421 -4.23 41.99 24.86
CA GLY A 421 -2.84 42.41 24.67
C GLY A 421 -2.00 41.46 23.80
N PHE A 422 -2.59 40.59 22.99
CA PHE A 422 -1.82 39.69 22.12
C PHE A 422 -0.89 40.45 21.15
N VAL A 423 -1.42 41.52 20.51
CA VAL A 423 -0.60 42.35 19.60
C VAL A 423 0.56 43.02 20.34
N ARG A 424 0.33 43.52 21.57
CA ARG A 424 1.42 44.06 22.41
C ARG A 424 2.47 43.00 22.73
N PHE A 425 2.04 41.79 23.09
CA PHE A 425 2.96 40.69 23.34
C PHE A 425 3.81 40.38 22.10
N VAL A 426 3.22 40.34 20.89
CA VAL A 426 3.94 40.11 19.65
C VAL A 426 4.99 41.20 19.37
N LYS A 427 4.61 42.48 19.52
CA LYS A 427 5.51 43.63 19.32
C LYS A 427 6.74 43.54 20.22
N VAL A 428 6.55 43.14 21.47
CA VAL A 428 7.66 42.99 22.46
C VAL A 428 8.50 41.73 22.16
N SER A 429 7.90 40.67 21.60
CA SER A 429 8.60 39.43 21.31
C SER A 429 9.54 39.48 20.10
N GLY A 430 9.41 40.52 19.24
CA GLY A 430 10.17 40.66 18.01
C GLY A 430 9.70 39.76 16.86
N LYS A 431 10.50 39.69 15.79
CA LYS A 431 10.12 39.02 14.53
C LYS A 431 10.24 37.48 14.55
N GLY A 432 11.01 36.93 15.48
CA GLY A 432 11.31 35.48 15.59
C GLY A 432 10.15 34.63 16.15
N PRO A 433 10.40 33.34 16.43
CA PRO A 433 9.39 32.43 16.99
C PRO A 433 8.77 32.95 18.28
N LEU A 434 7.44 32.92 18.37
CA LEU A 434 6.70 33.43 19.55
C LEU A 434 6.72 32.43 20.72
N PHE A 435 6.76 31.12 20.44
CA PHE A 435 6.44 30.07 21.42
C PHE A 435 7.54 29.04 21.66
N TYR A 436 8.71 29.21 21.06
CA TYR A 436 9.90 28.39 21.29
C TYR A 436 11.16 29.20 21.02
N ASN A 437 12.27 28.73 21.55
CA ASN A 437 13.59 29.33 21.28
C ASN A 437 14.19 28.67 20.03
N GLU A 438 14.88 29.44 19.20
CA GLU A 438 15.64 28.93 18.06
C GLU A 438 16.76 27.98 18.52
N ALA A 439 17.20 27.09 17.65
CA ALA A 439 18.31 26.21 17.95
C ALA A 439 19.62 26.96 17.86
N ASN A 440 20.47 26.82 18.85
CA ASN A 440 21.87 27.21 18.73
C ASN A 440 22.64 26.03 18.12
N GLY A 441 23.24 26.20 16.93
CA GLY A 441 24.12 25.25 16.27
C GLY A 441 23.55 24.47 15.10
N THR A 442 24.41 24.22 14.13
CA THR A 442 24.24 23.43 12.90
C THR A 442 24.77 22.02 13.15
N ALA A 443 24.05 21.18 13.89
CA ALA A 443 24.36 19.76 13.88
C ALA A 443 23.76 19.16 12.61
N GLU A 444 24.54 18.41 11.84
CA GLU A 444 24.06 17.66 10.68
C GLU A 444 22.85 16.83 11.07
N ASP A 445 21.77 16.96 10.30
CA ASP A 445 20.55 16.22 10.53
C ASP A 445 20.65 14.85 9.83
N ASP A 446 20.64 13.77 10.61
CA ASP A 446 20.47 12.43 10.11
C ASP A 446 19.07 12.31 9.47
N PRO A 447 18.97 12.08 8.15
CA PRO A 447 17.68 11.98 7.44
C PRO A 447 16.78 10.87 7.99
N THR A 448 17.37 9.81 8.56
CA THR A 448 16.65 8.67 9.14
C THR A 448 16.21 8.91 10.58
N ASN A 449 16.81 9.90 11.24
CA ASN A 449 16.52 10.29 12.63
C ASN A 449 16.36 11.80 12.78
N PRO A 450 15.36 12.40 12.11
CA PRO A 450 15.19 13.84 12.11
C PRO A 450 14.88 14.35 13.52
N LYS A 451 15.56 15.43 13.89
CA LYS A 451 15.27 16.11 15.16
C LYS A 451 13.85 16.66 15.16
N ARG A 452 13.09 16.37 16.21
CA ARG A 452 11.74 16.92 16.36
C ARG A 452 11.78 18.45 16.40
N PRO A 453 11.01 19.14 15.52
CA PRO A 453 10.93 20.59 15.53
C PRO A 453 10.53 21.13 16.90
N ARG A 454 11.14 22.23 17.33
CA ARG A 454 10.87 22.83 18.65
C ARG A 454 9.41 23.29 18.82
N ALA A 455 8.77 23.72 17.73
CA ALA A 455 7.33 24.02 17.71
C ALA A 455 6.45 22.80 18.06
N VAL A 456 6.87 21.59 17.66
CA VAL A 456 6.18 20.33 18.03
C VAL A 456 6.28 20.08 19.52
N LYS A 457 7.48 20.28 20.11
CA LYS A 457 7.67 20.18 21.57
C LYS A 457 6.84 21.22 22.32
N ALA A 458 6.70 22.45 21.79
CA ALA A 458 5.83 23.47 22.38
C ALA A 458 4.35 23.03 22.38
N ARG A 459 3.88 22.46 21.28
CA ARG A 459 2.52 21.89 21.16
C ARG A 459 2.28 20.76 22.19
N GLU A 460 3.24 19.86 22.37
CA GLU A 460 3.16 18.76 23.35
C GLU A 460 3.09 19.28 24.77
N ARG A 461 3.89 20.31 25.10
CA ARG A 461 3.85 20.97 26.42
C ARG A 461 2.52 21.65 26.71
N VAL A 462 1.86 22.26 25.70
CA VAL A 462 0.51 22.84 25.88
C VAL A 462 -0.49 21.72 26.18
N ALA A 463 -0.45 20.59 25.44
CA ALA A 463 -1.37 19.47 25.70
C ALA A 463 -1.14 18.85 27.08
N ALA A 464 0.11 18.65 27.50
CA ALA A 464 0.43 18.12 28.81
C ALA A 464 -0.03 19.09 29.94
N TRP A 465 0.11 20.40 29.72
CA TRP A 465 -0.38 21.40 30.66
C TRP A 465 -1.92 21.38 30.77
N VAL A 466 -2.66 21.25 29.66
CA VAL A 466 -4.12 21.14 29.67
C VAL A 466 -4.56 19.95 30.52
N ARG A 467 -3.91 18.80 30.37
CA ARG A 467 -4.20 17.62 31.21
C ARG A 467 -3.88 17.87 32.69
N LYS A 468 -2.74 18.53 32.98
CA LYS A 468 -2.32 18.84 34.35
C LYS A 468 -3.30 19.77 35.10
N ILE A 469 -4.04 20.61 34.41
CA ILE A 469 -5.04 21.51 35.04
C ILE A 469 -6.43 20.88 35.17
N GLY A 470 -6.55 19.55 34.98
CA GLY A 470 -7.76 18.78 35.23
C GLY A 470 -8.66 18.55 34.01
N VAL A 471 -8.17 18.79 32.79
CA VAL A 471 -8.85 18.41 31.55
C VAL A 471 -8.15 17.19 30.94
N ASP A 472 -8.39 16.03 31.57
CA ASP A 472 -7.60 14.82 31.38
C ASP A 472 -8.36 13.62 30.78
N ASP A 473 -9.62 13.83 30.34
CA ASP A 473 -10.41 12.81 29.65
C ASP A 473 -9.59 12.11 28.55
N PRO A 474 -9.38 10.77 28.61
CA PRO A 474 -8.57 10.01 27.68
C PRO A 474 -9.15 9.97 26.26
N GLU A 475 -10.46 10.21 26.08
CA GLU A 475 -11.10 10.29 24.77
C GLU A 475 -10.91 11.63 24.09
N LEU A 476 -10.48 12.66 24.85
CA LEU A 476 -10.26 14.01 24.36
C LEU A 476 -8.82 14.19 23.86
N GLN A 477 -8.66 14.76 22.69
CA GLN A 477 -7.37 15.21 22.19
C GLN A 477 -7.24 16.74 22.35
N PRO A 478 -6.59 17.26 23.39
CA PRO A 478 -6.60 18.67 23.73
C PRO A 478 -6.19 19.60 22.59
N ASN A 479 -5.17 19.21 21.81
CA ASN A 479 -4.69 20.00 20.69
C ASN A 479 -5.63 20.00 19.47
N HIS A 480 -6.61 19.10 19.41
CA HIS A 480 -7.56 18.98 18.29
C HIS A 480 -8.98 19.41 18.67
N ALA A 481 -9.33 19.28 19.94
CA ALA A 481 -10.65 19.62 20.46
C ALA A 481 -11.03 21.09 20.20
N TRP A 482 -10.10 22.03 20.28
CA TRP A 482 -10.34 23.44 19.96
C TRP A 482 -10.94 23.66 18.57
N ARG A 483 -10.50 22.88 17.60
CA ARG A 483 -11.02 22.98 16.24
C ARG A 483 -12.49 22.53 16.15
N HIS A 484 -12.85 21.47 16.86
CA HIS A 484 -14.26 21.06 17.00
C HIS A 484 -15.07 22.11 17.77
N THR A 485 -14.50 22.66 18.83
CA THR A 485 -15.11 23.72 19.63
C THR A 485 -15.38 24.98 18.82
N PHE A 486 -14.40 25.45 18.04
CA PHE A 486 -14.54 26.60 17.15
C PHE A 486 -15.67 26.38 16.15
N LYS A 487 -15.69 25.23 15.46
CA LYS A 487 -16.75 24.92 14.49
C LYS A 487 -18.13 24.88 15.16
N LYS A 488 -18.27 24.17 16.28
CA LYS A 488 -19.54 24.07 17.02
C LYS A 488 -20.06 25.43 17.50
N ARG A 489 -19.17 26.31 18.01
CA ARG A 489 -19.55 27.65 18.45
C ARG A 489 -19.85 28.60 17.32
N GLY A 490 -19.09 28.53 16.21
CA GLY A 490 -19.32 29.33 15.03
C GLY A 490 -20.62 28.99 14.32
N ASP A 491 -20.93 27.70 14.20
CA ASP A 491 -22.21 27.22 13.68
C ASP A 491 -23.40 27.78 14.49
N ARG A 492 -23.34 27.68 15.81
CA ARG A 492 -24.36 28.27 16.73
C ARG A 492 -24.46 29.79 16.62
N ALA A 493 -23.41 30.47 16.19
CA ALA A 493 -23.38 31.89 15.91
C ALA A 493 -23.82 32.27 14.50
N GLY A 494 -24.28 31.30 13.71
CA GLY A 494 -24.77 31.51 12.35
C GLY A 494 -23.67 31.74 11.30
N LEU A 495 -22.42 31.29 11.57
CA LEU A 495 -21.36 31.28 10.57
C LEU A 495 -21.52 30.09 9.63
N SER A 496 -21.43 30.32 8.32
CA SER A 496 -21.53 29.22 7.36
C SER A 496 -20.39 28.21 7.50
N GLU A 497 -20.67 26.92 7.24
CA GLU A 497 -19.67 25.86 7.24
C GLU A 497 -18.47 26.21 6.35
N LYS A 498 -18.72 26.79 5.17
CA LYS A 498 -17.68 27.25 4.25
C LYS A 498 -16.74 28.27 4.92
N MET A 499 -17.28 29.25 5.62
CA MET A 499 -16.48 30.27 6.32
C MET A 499 -15.67 29.67 7.47
N LEU A 500 -16.28 28.77 8.24
CA LEU A 500 -15.61 28.05 9.32
C LEU A 500 -14.45 27.19 8.78
N ASP A 501 -14.64 26.53 7.65
CA ASP A 501 -13.61 25.70 7.00
C ASP A 501 -12.44 26.54 6.45
N VAL A 502 -12.73 27.68 5.83
CA VAL A 502 -11.70 28.59 5.34
C VAL A 502 -10.85 29.14 6.49
N ILE A 503 -11.48 29.60 7.57
CA ILE A 503 -10.78 30.12 8.76
C ILE A 503 -9.93 29.03 9.41
N CYS A 504 -10.52 27.85 9.67
CA CYS A 504 -9.78 26.75 10.26
C CYS A 504 -8.74 26.13 9.33
N GLY A 505 -8.81 26.28 8.00
CA GLY A 505 -7.95 25.63 7.01
C GLY A 505 -8.29 24.14 6.86
N HIS A 506 -9.58 23.80 6.70
CA HIS A 506 -10.02 22.52 6.15
C HIS A 506 -9.92 22.55 4.63
N ALA A 507 -9.55 21.41 4.04
CA ALA A 507 -9.69 21.24 2.61
C ALA A 507 -11.20 21.16 2.26
N PRO A 508 -11.67 21.81 1.19
CA PRO A 508 -13.05 21.66 0.76
C PRO A 508 -13.34 20.18 0.42
N ALA A 509 -14.52 19.69 0.81
CA ALA A 509 -14.93 18.31 0.58
C ALA A 509 -15.11 17.96 -0.91
N THR A 510 -15.34 18.98 -1.77
CA THR A 510 -15.47 18.83 -3.23
C THR A 510 -14.78 19.99 -3.95
N VAL A 511 -14.33 19.76 -5.19
CA VAL A 511 -13.69 20.79 -6.03
C VAL A 511 -14.60 22.01 -6.20
N GLY A 512 -15.91 21.84 -6.37
CA GLY A 512 -16.87 22.93 -6.52
C GLY A 512 -17.00 23.85 -5.28
N ARG A 513 -16.73 23.34 -4.07
CA ARG A 513 -16.71 24.15 -2.84
C ARG A 513 -15.43 24.99 -2.68
N GLY A 514 -14.43 24.78 -3.54
CA GLY A 514 -13.18 25.57 -3.58
C GLY A 514 -13.30 26.89 -4.33
N TYR A 515 -14.37 27.10 -5.08
CA TYR A 515 -14.59 28.36 -5.80
C TYR A 515 -15.10 29.47 -4.88
N GLY A 516 -14.47 30.65 -4.95
CA GLY A 516 -14.76 31.85 -4.15
C GLY A 516 -13.93 31.85 -2.86
N GLU A 517 -12.70 32.36 -2.94
CA GLU A 517 -11.85 32.60 -1.78
C GLU A 517 -12.46 33.77 -0.98
N ALA A 518 -12.76 33.53 0.32
CA ALA A 518 -13.12 34.62 1.21
C ALA A 518 -11.89 35.49 1.48
N ASP A 519 -12.01 36.77 1.31
CA ASP A 519 -10.94 37.74 1.58
C ASP A 519 -10.73 37.95 3.10
N LEU A 520 -9.81 38.83 3.47
CA LEU A 520 -9.52 39.13 4.88
C LEU A 520 -10.68 39.83 5.56
N SER A 521 -11.39 40.70 4.83
CA SER A 521 -12.53 41.47 5.34
C SER A 521 -13.73 40.58 5.62
N ASP A 522 -14.05 39.63 4.74
CA ASP A 522 -15.11 38.64 4.92
C ASP A 522 -14.90 37.81 6.18
N LYS A 523 -13.66 37.33 6.36
CA LYS A 523 -13.28 36.54 7.55
C LYS A 523 -13.36 37.38 8.82
N ALA A 524 -12.96 38.65 8.75
CA ALA A 524 -13.03 39.55 9.90
C ALA A 524 -14.47 39.87 10.30
N GLU A 525 -15.35 40.08 9.32
CA GLU A 525 -16.79 40.26 9.54
C GLU A 525 -17.40 39.03 10.19
N ALA A 526 -17.09 37.84 9.68
CA ALA A 526 -17.53 36.59 10.27
C ALA A 526 -17.07 36.47 11.75
N LEU A 527 -15.78 36.74 12.03
CA LEU A 527 -15.26 36.67 13.40
C LEU A 527 -15.80 37.76 14.33
N ARG A 528 -16.30 38.89 13.84
CA ARG A 528 -17.03 39.85 14.67
C ARG A 528 -18.31 39.26 15.26
N ARG A 529 -18.99 38.38 14.50
CA ARG A 529 -20.19 37.67 14.99
C ARG A 529 -19.87 36.49 15.90
N PHE A 530 -18.61 36.02 15.91
CA PHE A 530 -18.21 34.92 16.79
C PHE A 530 -18.25 35.38 18.25
N PRO A 531 -18.97 34.64 19.17
CA PRO A 531 -19.22 35.10 20.53
C PRO A 531 -17.93 35.12 21.36
N ARG A 532 -17.79 36.17 22.20
CA ARG A 532 -16.71 36.22 23.18
C ARG A 532 -16.86 35.12 24.20
N PHE A 533 -15.74 34.57 24.64
CA PHE A 533 -15.69 33.71 25.82
C PHE A 533 -15.86 34.59 27.05
N ARG A 534 -16.96 34.40 27.77
CA ARG A 534 -17.29 35.06 29.03
C ARG A 534 -17.24 33.99 30.12
N PHE A 535 -16.69 34.34 31.27
CA PHE A 535 -16.60 33.45 32.41
C PHE A 535 -17.30 34.17 33.55
N GLU A 536 -18.53 33.81 33.84
CA GLU A 536 -19.21 34.29 34.99
C GLU A 536 -18.49 33.85 36.26
N ALA A 537 -18.35 34.75 37.23
CA ALA A 537 -17.98 34.35 38.55
C ALA A 537 -19.12 33.43 39.04
N ARG A 538 -18.87 32.18 39.31
CA ARG A 538 -19.80 31.39 40.11
C ARG A 538 -19.83 32.04 41.46
N ASN A 539 -20.98 32.65 41.82
CA ASN A 539 -21.29 33.13 43.17
C ASN A 539 -21.16 31.98 44.15
#